data_7622fb48671018f5ba094b9498425bb6
#
_entry.id   7622fb48671018f5ba094b9498425bb6
#
_cell.length_a   1.000
_cell.length_b   1.000
_cell.length_c   1.000
_cell.angle_alpha   90.00
_cell.angle_beta   90.00
_cell.angle_gamma   90.00
#
_symmetry.space_group_name_H-M   'P 1'
#
loop_
_entity.id
_entity.type
_entity.pdbx_description
1 polymer ?
#
loop_
_entity_poly.entity_id
_entity_poly.type
_entity_poly.pdbx_seq_one_letter_code
_entity_poly.pdbx_strand_id
1 'polypeptide(L)'
;MALVAAKGEEIKQSFRGFSNLGGAELLDKMESAIPQCVKTVTDLLNAEPMEPGTYECICTPEVTGMIVHEAFGHGVEMDMFVKDRALAQSYIGKQVASPLVTMHDGCAQREVATYFFDDEGTLSHDTVIIDKGILKAGISDAQSAMFLGTVPTGNGRRESYERKAYTRMTNTYFEPGSDKVEDMIASVKYGMLLEEPSSGMEDPKNWGIQCMVNFAREIKDGKLTGRIFSPVVLTGYVPDLLKSITMMSDNIELGGCGACGKGYKEWVKVSDGGPYIKATIRLG
;
A
#
# COMPACT_ATOMS: atom_id res chain seq x y z
N MET A 1 16.39 -5.98 -6.02
CA MET A 1 16.81 -7.24 -6.65
C MET A 1 15.72 -7.67 -7.62
N ALA A 2 16.09 -7.95 -8.87
CA ALA A 2 15.17 -8.47 -9.88
C ALA A 2 15.71 -9.82 -10.38
N LEU A 3 14.83 -10.80 -10.49
CA LEU A 3 15.15 -12.12 -11.02
C LEU A 3 14.28 -12.41 -12.24
N VAL A 4 14.87 -13.08 -13.22
CA VAL A 4 14.19 -13.46 -14.46
C VAL A 4 14.36 -14.97 -14.65
N ALA A 5 13.27 -15.65 -14.97
CA ALA A 5 13.27 -17.04 -15.39
C ALA A 5 12.65 -17.17 -16.78
N ALA A 6 13.17 -18.08 -17.60
CA ALA A 6 12.67 -18.34 -18.94
C ALA A 6 12.47 -19.85 -19.18
N LYS A 7 11.40 -20.21 -19.89
CA LYS A 7 11.09 -21.56 -20.35
C LYS A 7 10.53 -21.50 -21.77
N GLY A 8 11.38 -21.79 -22.75
CA GLY A 8 11.04 -21.54 -24.15
C GLY A 8 10.89 -20.04 -24.42
N GLU A 9 9.76 -19.63 -24.94
CA GLU A 9 9.43 -18.23 -25.22
C GLU A 9 8.81 -17.51 -24.01
N GLU A 10 8.44 -18.24 -22.98
CA GLU A 10 7.83 -17.68 -21.77
C GLU A 10 8.90 -17.10 -20.86
N ILE A 11 8.77 -15.82 -20.49
CA ILE A 11 9.65 -15.09 -19.60
C ILE A 11 8.84 -14.54 -18.43
N LYS A 12 9.28 -14.84 -17.21
CA LYS A 12 8.72 -14.32 -15.96
C LYS A 12 9.77 -13.58 -15.16
N GLN A 13 9.33 -12.59 -14.42
CA GLN A 13 10.19 -11.84 -13.51
C GLN A 13 9.56 -11.71 -12.15
N SER A 14 10.39 -11.60 -11.13
CA SER A 14 10.03 -11.28 -9.75
C SER A 14 10.96 -10.18 -9.26
N PHE A 15 10.42 -9.23 -8.53
CA PHE A 15 11.16 -8.11 -7.97
C PHE A 15 10.98 -8.08 -6.46
N ARG A 16 12.09 -7.97 -5.73
CA ARG A 16 12.05 -7.69 -4.30
C ARG A 16 12.90 -6.48 -3.97
N GLY A 17 12.26 -5.51 -3.31
CA GLY A 17 12.88 -4.30 -2.83
C GLY A 17 13.27 -4.41 -1.35
N PHE A 18 14.32 -3.67 -0.96
CA PHE A 18 14.77 -3.54 0.42
C PHE A 18 15.09 -2.09 0.67
N SER A 19 14.44 -1.53 1.67
CA SER A 19 14.66 -0.14 2.07
C SER A 19 14.51 -0.01 3.58
N ASN A 20 15.22 0.90 4.16
CA ASN A 20 14.98 1.46 5.49
C ASN A 20 15.83 2.71 5.66
N LEU A 21 15.73 3.35 6.81
CA LEU A 21 16.68 4.37 7.25
C LEU A 21 17.91 3.68 7.84
N GLY A 22 18.88 3.35 6.98
CA GLY A 22 20.06 2.55 7.34
C GLY A 22 21.16 2.65 6.30
N GLY A 23 22.05 1.67 6.27
CA GLY A 23 23.22 1.63 5.41
C GLY A 23 23.45 0.27 4.78
N ALA A 24 24.72 -0.13 4.66
CA ALA A 24 25.15 -1.35 3.97
C ALA A 24 24.61 -2.65 4.57
N GLU A 25 24.16 -2.65 5.82
CA GLU A 25 23.54 -3.80 6.49
C GLU A 25 22.28 -4.30 5.80
N LEU A 26 21.67 -3.49 4.91
CA LEU A 26 20.55 -3.95 4.06
C LEU A 26 20.95 -5.06 3.09
N LEU A 27 22.22 -5.15 2.73
CA LEU A 27 22.71 -6.20 1.82
C LEU A 27 22.53 -7.60 2.40
N ASP A 28 22.66 -7.76 3.73
CA ASP A 28 22.46 -9.03 4.42
C ASP A 28 21.01 -9.55 4.24
N LYS A 29 20.03 -8.63 4.27
CA LYS A 29 18.63 -8.96 3.99
C LYS A 29 18.42 -9.40 2.54
N MET A 30 19.11 -8.78 1.58
CA MET A 30 19.01 -9.14 0.18
C MET A 30 19.54 -10.56 -0.06
N GLU A 31 20.69 -10.89 0.53
CA GLU A 31 21.34 -12.19 0.36
C GLU A 31 20.46 -13.32 0.90
N SER A 32 19.88 -13.14 2.07
CA SER A 32 18.99 -14.12 2.70
C SER A 32 17.67 -14.35 1.92
N ALA A 33 17.23 -13.38 1.12
CA ALA A 33 16.00 -13.49 0.34
C ALA A 33 16.17 -14.20 -1.02
N ILE A 34 17.40 -14.40 -1.49
CA ILE A 34 17.67 -14.99 -2.82
C ILE A 34 16.99 -16.33 -3.04
N PRO A 35 17.06 -17.33 -2.12
CA PRO A 35 16.41 -18.62 -2.34
C PRO A 35 14.91 -18.52 -2.56
N GLN A 36 14.23 -17.67 -1.78
CA GLN A 36 12.80 -17.47 -1.92
C GLN A 36 12.46 -16.77 -3.25
N CYS A 37 13.24 -15.78 -3.67
CA CYS A 37 13.02 -15.09 -4.94
C CYS A 37 13.23 -16.03 -6.13
N VAL A 38 14.24 -16.90 -6.09
CA VAL A 38 14.48 -17.93 -7.12
C VAL A 38 13.30 -18.89 -7.18
N LYS A 39 12.81 -19.34 -6.04
CA LYS A 39 11.62 -20.19 -5.98
C LYS A 39 10.41 -19.50 -6.60
N THR A 40 10.14 -18.27 -6.21
CA THR A 40 8.99 -17.48 -6.71
C THR A 40 9.04 -17.32 -8.22
N VAL A 41 10.16 -16.86 -8.80
CA VAL A 41 10.24 -16.65 -10.25
C VAL A 41 10.16 -17.97 -11.05
N THR A 42 10.61 -19.08 -10.45
CA THR A 42 10.48 -20.41 -11.05
C THR A 42 9.05 -20.91 -11.00
N ASP A 43 8.36 -20.71 -9.88
CA ASP A 43 6.94 -21.08 -9.73
C ASP A 43 6.06 -20.31 -10.74
N LEU A 44 6.38 -19.03 -10.99
CA LEU A 44 5.66 -18.18 -11.94
C LEU A 44 5.67 -18.70 -13.39
N LEU A 45 6.64 -19.51 -13.78
CA LEU A 45 6.65 -20.18 -15.10
C LEU A 45 5.48 -21.17 -15.30
N ASN A 46 4.81 -21.56 -14.21
CA ASN A 46 3.65 -22.44 -14.24
C ASN A 46 2.35 -21.73 -13.80
N ALA A 47 2.39 -20.39 -13.73
CA ALA A 47 1.23 -19.60 -13.30
C ALA A 47 0.11 -19.67 -14.36
N GLU A 48 -1.13 -19.73 -13.88
CA GLU A 48 -2.33 -19.71 -14.68
C GLU A 48 -2.91 -18.28 -14.77
N PRO A 49 -3.71 -17.95 -15.80
CA PRO A 49 -4.41 -16.67 -15.83
C PRO A 49 -5.47 -16.61 -14.70
N MET A 50 -5.65 -15.42 -14.12
CA MET A 50 -6.67 -15.20 -13.08
C MET A 50 -8.05 -15.14 -13.70
N GLU A 51 -9.00 -15.92 -13.20
CA GLU A 51 -10.40 -15.81 -13.60
C GLU A 51 -11.04 -14.58 -12.90
N PRO A 52 -11.76 -13.72 -13.66
CA PRO A 52 -12.43 -12.57 -13.06
C PRO A 52 -13.50 -13.00 -12.06
N GLY A 53 -13.47 -12.42 -10.85
CA GLY A 53 -14.42 -12.75 -9.80
C GLY A 53 -14.19 -11.94 -8.52
N THR A 54 -15.03 -12.20 -7.53
CA THR A 54 -14.88 -11.66 -6.19
C THR A 54 -14.45 -12.76 -5.24
N TYR A 55 -13.34 -12.52 -4.52
CA TYR A 55 -12.67 -13.54 -3.72
C TYR A 55 -12.45 -13.05 -2.29
N GLU A 56 -12.42 -13.99 -1.34
CA GLU A 56 -11.76 -13.74 -0.05
C GLU A 56 -10.25 -13.69 -0.30
N CYS A 57 -9.62 -12.60 0.04
CA CYS A 57 -8.19 -12.41 -0.17
C CYS A 57 -7.46 -12.17 1.15
N ILE A 58 -6.29 -12.76 1.26
CA ILE A 58 -5.26 -12.36 2.21
C ILE A 58 -4.25 -11.52 1.43
N CYS A 59 -3.99 -10.30 1.88
CA CYS A 59 -2.96 -9.44 1.29
C CYS A 59 -1.71 -9.49 2.18
N THR A 60 -0.54 -9.69 1.57
CA THR A 60 0.74 -9.53 2.30
C THR A 60 0.95 -8.08 2.74
N PRO A 61 1.86 -7.80 3.68
CA PRO A 61 2.19 -6.43 4.10
C PRO A 61 2.52 -5.48 2.96
N GLU A 62 3.23 -5.96 1.95
CA GLU A 62 3.57 -5.17 0.75
C GLU A 62 2.32 -4.82 -0.08
N VAL A 63 1.40 -5.77 -0.25
CA VAL A 63 0.12 -5.54 -0.96
C VAL A 63 -0.80 -4.65 -0.13
N THR A 64 -0.81 -4.82 1.20
CA THR A 64 -1.51 -3.92 2.11
C THR A 64 -0.97 -2.50 1.99
N GLY A 65 0.36 -2.33 1.95
CA GLY A 65 1.01 -1.04 1.73
C GLY A 65 0.54 -0.36 0.45
N MET A 66 0.54 -1.08 -0.67
CA MET A 66 0.01 -0.56 -1.94
C MET A 66 -1.47 -0.15 -1.81
N ILE A 67 -2.30 -0.93 -1.12
CA ILE A 67 -3.71 -0.58 -0.89
C ILE A 67 -3.80 0.70 -0.04
N VAL A 68 -3.04 0.79 1.04
CA VAL A 68 -3.02 1.98 1.92
C VAL A 68 -2.60 3.23 1.13
N HIS A 69 -1.55 3.11 0.33
CA HIS A 69 -1.01 4.20 -0.47
C HIS A 69 -1.99 4.62 -1.59
N GLU A 70 -2.41 3.68 -2.41
CA GLU A 70 -3.19 3.95 -3.61
C GLU A 70 -4.68 4.08 -3.31
N ALA A 71 -5.24 3.23 -2.43
CA ALA A 71 -6.67 3.27 -2.17
C ALA A 71 -7.12 4.49 -1.38
N PHE A 72 -6.28 5.01 -0.50
CA PHE A 72 -6.71 6.11 0.38
C PHE A 72 -5.66 7.18 0.63
N GLY A 73 -4.36 6.87 0.46
CA GLY A 73 -3.27 7.83 0.69
C GLY A 73 -3.36 9.05 -0.22
N HIS A 74 -3.48 8.87 -1.51
CA HIS A 74 -3.68 9.97 -2.47
C HIS A 74 -5.02 10.69 -2.27
N GLY A 75 -6.05 9.97 -1.87
CA GLY A 75 -7.38 10.51 -1.64
C GLY A 75 -7.47 11.49 -0.47
N VAL A 76 -6.49 11.48 0.43
CA VAL A 76 -6.45 12.37 1.61
C VAL A 76 -5.36 13.45 1.53
N GLU A 77 -4.69 13.60 0.41
CA GLU A 77 -3.80 14.74 0.17
C GLU A 77 -4.62 16.03 0.04
N MET A 78 -4.52 16.93 1.02
CA MET A 78 -5.45 18.05 1.20
C MET A 78 -5.30 19.18 0.16
N ASP A 79 -4.24 19.23 -0.63
CA ASP A 79 -4.19 20.10 -1.81
C ASP A 79 -5.21 19.68 -2.90
N MET A 80 -5.66 18.41 -2.88
CA MET A 80 -6.77 17.94 -3.70
C MET A 80 -8.13 18.37 -3.13
N PHE A 81 -8.25 18.54 -1.80
CA PHE A 81 -9.45 19.13 -1.17
C PHE A 81 -9.63 20.59 -1.61
N VAL A 82 -8.55 21.39 -1.57
CA VAL A 82 -8.57 22.79 -2.05
C VAL A 82 -9.08 22.91 -3.49
N LYS A 83 -8.82 21.89 -4.31
CA LYS A 83 -9.20 21.86 -5.74
C LYS A 83 -10.54 21.18 -6.00
N ASP A 84 -11.26 20.75 -4.97
CA ASP A 84 -12.49 19.92 -5.07
C ASP A 84 -12.30 18.66 -5.94
N ARG A 85 -11.18 17.96 -5.72
CA ARG A 85 -10.77 16.78 -6.48
C ARG A 85 -10.62 15.51 -5.63
N ALA A 86 -11.04 15.54 -4.37
CA ALA A 86 -11.00 14.37 -3.49
C ALA A 86 -12.32 14.24 -2.71
N LEU A 87 -12.98 13.12 -2.89
CA LEU A 87 -14.26 12.81 -2.24
C LEU A 87 -14.11 12.72 -0.71
N ALA A 88 -12.92 12.38 -0.23
CA ALA A 88 -12.61 12.24 1.20
C ALA A 88 -12.93 13.50 2.02
N GLN A 89 -12.81 14.69 1.44
CA GLN A 89 -13.16 15.94 2.11
C GLN A 89 -14.57 15.90 2.70
N SER A 90 -15.53 15.35 1.99
CA SER A 90 -16.94 15.26 2.43
C SER A 90 -17.21 14.10 3.42
N TYR A 91 -16.19 13.30 3.70
CA TYR A 91 -16.27 12.13 4.60
C TYR A 91 -15.50 12.30 5.90
N ILE A 92 -14.89 13.44 6.15
CA ILE A 92 -14.28 13.73 7.46
C ILE A 92 -15.33 13.54 8.56
N GLY A 93 -14.98 12.76 9.58
CA GLY A 93 -15.86 12.34 10.67
C GLY A 93 -16.80 11.16 10.35
N LYS A 94 -16.76 10.60 9.14
CA LYS A 94 -17.61 9.46 8.74
C LYS A 94 -16.81 8.16 8.64
N GLN A 95 -17.52 7.04 8.71
CA GLN A 95 -16.95 5.72 8.56
C GLN A 95 -16.59 5.44 7.08
N VAL A 96 -15.31 5.17 6.82
CA VAL A 96 -14.77 4.85 5.49
C VAL A 96 -14.16 3.45 5.42
N ALA A 97 -13.86 2.83 6.56
CA ALA A 97 -13.22 1.52 6.66
C ALA A 97 -13.88 0.66 7.75
N SER A 98 -13.45 -0.61 7.86
CA SER A 98 -13.76 -1.49 9.00
C SER A 98 -13.28 -0.84 10.31
N PRO A 99 -13.99 -1.04 11.45
CA PRO A 99 -13.51 -0.59 12.77
C PRO A 99 -12.16 -1.14 13.20
N LEU A 100 -11.64 -2.17 12.53
CA LEU A 100 -10.31 -2.70 12.75
C LEU A 100 -9.20 -1.79 12.21
N VAL A 101 -9.53 -0.90 11.27
CA VAL A 101 -8.55 -0.11 10.52
C VAL A 101 -8.24 1.19 11.23
N THR A 102 -6.99 1.36 11.61
CA THR A 102 -6.36 2.65 11.95
C THR A 102 -5.23 2.90 10.96
N MET A 103 -5.23 4.06 10.30
CA MET A 103 -4.30 4.44 9.24
C MET A 103 -3.53 5.68 9.63
N HIS A 104 -2.23 5.65 9.37
CA HIS A 104 -1.29 6.74 9.64
C HIS A 104 -0.55 7.18 8.38
N ASP A 105 -0.08 8.40 8.40
CA ASP A 105 1.04 8.89 7.58
C ASP A 105 1.99 9.68 8.47
N GLY A 106 3.28 9.29 8.52
CA GLY A 106 4.23 9.99 9.37
C GLY A 106 5.61 9.35 9.50
N CYS A 107 6.43 9.96 10.34
CA CYS A 107 7.86 9.65 10.48
C CYS A 107 8.20 8.57 11.51
N ALA A 108 7.22 7.98 12.20
CA ALA A 108 7.45 7.10 13.35
C ALA A 108 8.13 5.76 13.01
N GLN A 109 8.07 5.30 11.77
CA GLN A 109 8.47 3.95 11.38
C GLN A 109 9.94 3.79 10.94
N ARG A 110 10.72 4.86 10.92
CA ARG A 110 12.13 4.89 10.52
C ARG A 110 12.42 4.27 9.14
N GLU A 111 11.48 4.39 8.23
CA GLU A 111 11.63 3.96 6.84
C GLU A 111 12.22 5.07 5.96
N VAL A 112 12.41 4.80 4.68
CA VAL A 112 13.15 5.67 3.74
C VAL A 112 12.53 7.09 3.60
N ALA A 113 11.25 7.24 3.89
CA ALA A 113 10.55 8.53 3.85
C ALA A 113 10.53 9.27 5.19
N THR A 114 11.39 8.89 6.13
CA THR A 114 11.52 9.55 7.44
C THR A 114 12.37 10.79 7.34
N TYR A 115 11.89 11.91 7.91
CA TYR A 115 12.60 13.18 8.03
C TYR A 115 12.13 13.96 9.27
N PHE A 116 12.90 14.98 9.70
CA PHE A 116 12.57 15.79 10.86
C PHE A 116 11.63 16.96 10.54
N PHE A 117 11.73 17.51 9.35
CA PHE A 117 10.88 18.58 8.82
C PHE A 117 10.76 18.42 7.30
N ASP A 118 9.64 18.86 6.76
CA ASP A 118 9.37 18.82 5.34
C ASP A 118 10.14 19.92 4.56
N ASP A 119 9.94 19.98 3.24
CA ASP A 119 10.61 20.95 2.38
C ASP A 119 10.11 22.40 2.54
N GLU A 120 9.12 22.61 3.40
CA GLU A 120 8.60 23.93 3.78
C GLU A 120 9.01 24.34 5.21
N GLY A 121 9.75 23.48 5.92
CA GLY A 121 10.22 23.71 7.28
C GLY A 121 9.19 23.34 8.37
N THR A 122 8.09 22.70 8.02
CA THR A 122 7.13 22.18 9.00
C THR A 122 7.67 20.89 9.64
N LEU A 123 7.65 20.84 10.98
CA LEU A 123 8.05 19.63 11.70
C LEU A 123 7.18 18.44 11.26
N SER A 124 7.83 17.32 11.01
CA SER A 124 7.16 16.07 10.69
C SER A 124 6.45 15.52 11.91
N HIS A 125 5.24 15.01 11.72
CA HIS A 125 4.51 14.28 12.76
C HIS A 125 3.91 12.99 12.22
N ASP A 126 3.34 12.22 13.12
CA ASP A 126 2.53 11.05 12.80
C ASP A 126 1.06 11.49 12.77
N THR A 127 0.48 11.51 11.58
CA THR A 127 -0.90 11.95 11.34
C THR A 127 -1.82 10.75 11.31
N VAL A 128 -2.76 10.66 12.25
CA VAL A 128 -3.84 9.66 12.22
C VAL A 128 -4.86 10.07 11.16
N ILE A 129 -4.89 9.34 10.05
CA ILE A 129 -5.81 9.57 8.93
C ILE A 129 -7.16 8.91 9.21
N ILE A 130 -7.14 7.61 9.51
CA ILE A 130 -8.32 6.84 9.91
C ILE A 130 -8.11 6.34 11.34
N ASP A 131 -9.09 6.53 12.20
CA ASP A 131 -9.10 6.00 13.56
C ASP A 131 -10.30 5.05 13.69
N LYS A 132 -10.03 3.76 13.85
CA LYS A 132 -11.05 2.70 13.97
C LYS A 132 -12.18 2.84 12.94
N GLY A 133 -11.77 2.97 11.69
CA GLY A 133 -12.66 3.07 10.54
C GLY A 133 -13.22 4.46 10.25
N ILE A 134 -13.02 5.44 11.12
CA ILE A 134 -13.51 6.81 10.96
C ILE A 134 -12.42 7.70 10.36
N LEU A 135 -12.71 8.37 9.25
CA LEU A 135 -11.81 9.36 8.66
C LEU A 135 -11.69 10.58 9.56
N LYS A 136 -10.49 10.86 10.06
CA LYS A 136 -10.23 11.97 11.00
C LYS A 136 -9.64 13.18 10.33
N ALA A 137 -8.66 12.98 9.45
CA ALA A 137 -7.89 14.05 8.83
C ALA A 137 -7.36 13.63 7.47
N GLY A 138 -6.89 14.60 6.68
CA GLY A 138 -5.95 14.38 5.59
C GLY A 138 -4.55 14.83 5.99
N ILE A 139 -3.62 14.68 5.06
CA ILE A 139 -2.26 15.22 5.16
C ILE A 139 -2.14 16.52 4.36
N SER A 140 -1.30 17.45 4.79
CA SER A 140 -1.24 18.80 4.18
C SER A 140 0.17 19.37 4.08
N ASP A 141 0.38 20.16 3.04
CA ASP A 141 1.43 21.17 2.96
C ASP A 141 0.98 22.49 3.63
N ALA A 142 1.87 23.45 3.73
CA ALA A 142 1.56 24.74 4.33
C ALA A 142 0.46 25.51 3.57
N GLN A 143 0.45 25.41 2.24
CA GLN A 143 -0.51 26.12 1.40
C GLN A 143 -1.92 25.52 1.56
N SER A 144 -2.07 24.23 1.46
CA SER A 144 -3.38 23.57 1.62
C SER A 144 -3.92 23.74 3.03
N ALA A 145 -3.08 23.63 4.05
CA ALA A 145 -3.47 23.89 5.44
C ALA A 145 -4.00 25.31 5.62
N MET A 146 -3.32 26.31 5.07
CA MET A 146 -3.75 27.71 5.12
C MET A 146 -5.12 27.91 4.46
N PHE A 147 -5.34 27.37 3.25
CA PHE A 147 -6.62 27.50 2.56
C PHE A 147 -7.78 26.82 3.25
N LEU A 148 -7.52 25.71 3.93
CA LEU A 148 -8.52 24.93 4.63
C LEU A 148 -8.69 25.33 6.12
N GLY A 149 -7.88 26.27 6.60
CA GLY A 149 -7.93 26.74 7.99
C GLY A 149 -7.49 25.67 8.99
N THR A 150 -6.53 24.81 8.61
CA THR A 150 -5.99 23.75 9.45
C THR A 150 -4.50 23.98 9.76
N VAL A 151 -3.90 23.08 10.53
CA VAL A 151 -2.46 23.08 10.81
C VAL A 151 -1.76 22.18 9.77
N PRO A 152 -0.61 22.58 9.20
CA PRO A 152 0.14 21.74 8.28
C PRO A 152 0.68 20.50 9.00
N THR A 153 0.66 19.35 8.30
CA THR A 153 1.03 18.05 8.86
C THR A 153 2.49 17.64 8.62
N GLY A 154 3.28 18.55 7.99
CA GLY A 154 4.67 18.25 7.65
C GLY A 154 4.79 17.35 6.41
N ASN A 155 3.86 17.48 5.48
CA ASN A 155 3.80 16.71 4.23
C ASN A 155 4.06 17.56 2.97
N GLY A 156 4.59 18.78 3.13
CA GLY A 156 5.00 19.66 2.04
C GLY A 156 6.31 19.19 1.42
N ARG A 157 6.26 18.38 0.36
CA ARG A 157 7.43 17.71 -0.23
C ARG A 157 7.58 18.02 -1.70
N ARG A 158 8.83 18.06 -2.17
CA ARG A 158 9.19 18.30 -3.57
C ARG A 158 10.22 17.30 -4.07
N GLU A 159 10.25 17.11 -5.38
CA GLU A 159 11.21 16.22 -6.03
C GLU A 159 12.66 16.75 -5.92
N SER A 160 12.82 18.06 -6.08
CA SER A 160 14.13 18.74 -6.01
C SER A 160 13.96 20.20 -5.58
N TYR A 161 15.07 20.87 -5.28
CA TYR A 161 15.08 22.28 -4.91
C TYR A 161 14.50 23.22 -5.99
N GLU A 162 14.47 22.80 -7.27
CA GLU A 162 13.91 23.56 -8.39
C GLU A 162 12.39 23.42 -8.51
N ARG A 163 11.78 22.52 -7.73
CA ARG A 163 10.37 22.19 -7.83
C ARG A 163 9.57 22.80 -6.69
N LYS A 164 8.29 23.03 -6.95
CA LYS A 164 7.33 23.43 -5.92
C LYS A 164 7.07 22.26 -4.97
N ALA A 165 6.90 22.56 -3.68
CA ALA A 165 6.37 21.59 -2.74
C ALA A 165 4.87 21.36 -2.97
N TYR A 166 4.44 20.12 -2.76
CA TYR A 166 3.05 19.67 -2.80
C TYR A 166 2.77 18.81 -1.59
N THR A 167 1.50 18.63 -1.26
CA THR A 167 1.12 17.62 -0.26
C THR A 167 1.48 16.23 -0.78
N ARG A 168 2.32 15.50 -0.05
CA ARG A 168 2.79 14.15 -0.41
C ARG A 168 2.88 13.26 0.80
N MET A 169 2.49 12.00 0.62
CA MET A 169 2.66 10.95 1.61
C MET A 169 4.12 10.78 2.05
N THR A 170 4.32 10.18 3.21
CA THR A 170 5.61 9.82 3.79
C THR A 170 5.69 8.31 4.02
N ASN A 171 5.59 7.85 5.28
CA ASN A 171 5.43 6.45 5.61
C ASN A 171 3.94 6.21 5.91
N THR A 172 3.22 5.61 4.97
CA THR A 172 1.77 5.44 5.04
C THR A 172 1.45 3.99 5.38
N TYR A 173 0.71 3.74 6.47
CA TYR A 173 0.52 2.37 6.93
C TYR A 173 -0.77 2.17 7.73
N PHE A 174 -1.21 0.91 7.83
CA PHE A 174 -2.20 0.47 8.83
C PHE A 174 -1.50 -0.03 10.08
N GLU A 175 -2.09 0.25 11.26
CA GLU A 175 -1.67 -0.36 12.52
C GLU A 175 -1.87 -1.88 12.50
N PRO A 176 -1.08 -2.64 13.31
CA PRO A 176 -1.29 -4.08 13.46
C PRO A 176 -2.62 -4.37 14.16
N GLY A 177 -3.20 -5.52 13.80
CA GLY A 177 -4.32 -6.12 14.54
C GLY A 177 -3.84 -7.11 15.60
N SER A 178 -4.57 -8.22 15.73
CA SER A 178 -4.26 -9.26 16.72
C SER A 178 -4.30 -10.68 16.15
N ASP A 179 -4.60 -10.82 14.86
CA ASP A 179 -4.75 -12.13 14.24
C ASP A 179 -3.40 -12.77 13.91
N LYS A 180 -3.35 -14.10 13.87
CA LYS A 180 -2.20 -14.83 13.33
C LYS A 180 -2.43 -15.15 11.86
N VAL A 181 -1.38 -15.02 11.06
CA VAL A 181 -1.45 -15.23 9.60
C VAL A 181 -1.95 -16.65 9.28
N GLU A 182 -1.53 -17.62 10.06
CA GLU A 182 -1.96 -19.02 9.90
C GLU A 182 -3.48 -19.17 10.12
N ASP A 183 -4.04 -18.47 11.12
CA ASP A 183 -5.48 -18.47 11.41
C ASP A 183 -6.26 -17.73 10.32
N MET A 184 -5.69 -16.65 9.79
CA MET A 184 -6.27 -15.91 8.66
C MET A 184 -6.40 -16.83 7.44
N ILE A 185 -5.33 -17.54 7.06
CA ILE A 185 -5.33 -18.51 5.95
C ILE A 185 -6.32 -19.64 6.25
N ALA A 186 -6.31 -20.21 7.47
CA ALA A 186 -7.21 -21.29 7.86
C ALA A 186 -8.69 -20.88 7.79
N SER A 187 -9.02 -19.60 7.93
CA SER A 187 -10.38 -19.07 7.87
C SER A 187 -10.95 -18.96 6.44
N VAL A 188 -10.12 -19.11 5.39
CA VAL A 188 -10.53 -18.97 3.99
C VAL A 188 -10.96 -20.32 3.43
N LYS A 189 -12.23 -20.46 3.02
CA LYS A 189 -12.72 -21.68 2.36
C LYS A 189 -12.25 -21.77 0.92
N TYR A 190 -12.35 -20.69 0.16
CA TYR A 190 -11.80 -20.53 -1.17
C TYR A 190 -11.43 -19.08 -1.41
N GLY A 191 -10.22 -18.81 -1.79
CA GLY A 191 -9.71 -17.45 -1.95
C GLY A 191 -8.26 -17.40 -2.39
N MET A 192 -7.64 -16.23 -2.22
CA MET A 192 -6.30 -15.95 -2.73
C MET A 192 -5.41 -15.29 -1.68
N LEU A 193 -4.14 -15.66 -1.68
CA LEU A 193 -3.07 -14.89 -1.05
C LEU A 193 -2.41 -14.02 -2.13
N LEU A 194 -2.50 -12.69 -1.99
CA LEU A 194 -1.96 -11.72 -2.95
C LEU A 194 -0.55 -11.31 -2.56
N GLU A 195 0.38 -11.34 -3.52
CA GLU A 195 1.81 -11.13 -3.28
C GLU A 195 2.46 -10.27 -4.40
N GLU A 196 3.54 -9.56 -4.04
CA GLU A 196 4.36 -8.73 -4.91
C GLU A 196 3.55 -7.64 -5.66
N PRO A 197 3.23 -6.52 -4.99
CA PRO A 197 2.60 -5.38 -5.65
C PRO A 197 3.52 -4.81 -6.75
N SER A 198 2.95 -4.37 -7.85
CA SER A 198 3.70 -3.83 -8.99
C SER A 198 3.32 -2.41 -9.37
N SER A 199 2.05 -2.08 -9.32
CA SER A 199 1.56 -0.72 -9.57
C SER A 199 0.15 -0.53 -9.03
N GLY A 200 -0.22 0.73 -8.76
CA GLY A 200 -1.58 1.09 -8.37
C GLY A 200 -1.98 2.43 -8.93
N MET A 201 -3.27 2.66 -8.96
CA MET A 201 -3.91 3.93 -9.29
C MET A 201 -5.19 4.10 -8.50
N GLU A 202 -5.42 5.31 -8.00
CA GLU A 202 -6.68 5.74 -7.41
C GLU A 202 -7.30 6.88 -8.24
N ASP A 203 -8.62 6.90 -8.29
CA ASP A 203 -9.39 8.10 -8.64
C ASP A 203 -9.89 8.76 -7.35
N PRO A 204 -9.20 9.77 -6.81
CA PRO A 204 -9.60 10.40 -5.54
C PRO A 204 -10.98 11.02 -5.57
N LYS A 205 -11.46 11.42 -6.75
CA LYS A 205 -12.75 12.07 -6.94
C LYS A 205 -13.93 11.10 -6.85
N ASN A 206 -13.75 9.86 -7.28
CA ASN A 206 -14.83 8.87 -7.31
C ASN A 206 -14.49 7.61 -6.50
N TRP A 207 -13.30 7.55 -5.89
CA TRP A 207 -12.83 6.43 -5.09
C TRP A 207 -12.79 5.08 -5.83
N GLY A 208 -12.52 5.12 -7.13
CA GLY A 208 -12.17 3.93 -7.88
C GLY A 208 -10.72 3.55 -7.62
N ILE A 209 -10.43 2.26 -7.49
CA ILE A 209 -9.07 1.74 -7.35
C ILE A 209 -8.80 0.64 -8.38
N GLN A 210 -7.59 0.66 -8.92
CA GLN A 210 -7.00 -0.44 -9.66
C GLN A 210 -5.57 -0.64 -9.21
N CYS A 211 -5.26 -1.83 -8.72
CA CYS A 211 -3.91 -2.23 -8.35
C CYS A 211 -3.51 -3.50 -9.08
N MET A 212 -2.22 -3.67 -9.33
CA MET A 212 -1.67 -4.87 -9.92
C MET A 212 -0.73 -5.55 -8.95
N VAL A 213 -0.91 -6.84 -8.76
CA VAL A 213 0.03 -7.71 -8.06
C VAL A 213 0.63 -8.70 -9.04
N ASN A 214 1.87 -9.08 -8.81
CA ASN A 214 2.57 -9.98 -9.71
C ASN A 214 1.91 -11.36 -9.75
N PHE A 215 1.44 -11.85 -8.59
CA PHE A 215 0.76 -13.13 -8.52
C PHE A 215 -0.14 -13.28 -7.30
N ALA A 216 -1.01 -14.29 -7.38
CA ALA A 216 -1.82 -14.79 -6.27
C ALA A 216 -1.61 -16.29 -6.10
N ARG A 217 -1.62 -16.79 -4.85
CA ARG A 217 -1.65 -18.22 -4.53
C ARG A 217 -3.06 -18.63 -4.10
N GLU A 218 -3.53 -19.75 -4.64
CA GLU A 218 -4.83 -20.28 -4.25
C GLU A 218 -4.84 -20.78 -2.81
N ILE A 219 -5.88 -20.38 -2.08
CA ILE A 219 -6.24 -20.94 -0.78
C ILE A 219 -7.54 -21.73 -0.95
N LYS A 220 -7.53 -22.99 -0.51
CA LYS A 220 -8.71 -23.85 -0.51
C LYS A 220 -8.77 -24.64 0.79
N ASP A 221 -9.94 -24.61 1.44
CA ASP A 221 -10.20 -25.27 2.73
C ASP A 221 -9.10 -24.94 3.77
N GLY A 222 -8.73 -23.66 3.86
CA GLY A 222 -7.75 -23.15 4.82
C GLY A 222 -6.30 -23.49 4.53
N LYS A 223 -5.94 -23.88 3.31
CA LYS A 223 -4.56 -24.28 2.94
C LYS A 223 -4.18 -23.74 1.56
N LEU A 224 -2.90 -23.38 1.39
CA LEU A 224 -2.32 -23.10 0.10
C LEU A 224 -2.27 -24.41 -0.72
N THR A 225 -2.82 -24.38 -1.94
CA THR A 225 -2.89 -25.55 -2.83
C THR A 225 -1.64 -25.75 -3.67
N GLY A 226 -0.82 -24.70 -3.80
CA GLY A 226 0.34 -24.66 -4.69
C GLY A 226 0.02 -24.09 -6.08
N ARG A 227 -1.26 -23.87 -6.45
CA ARG A 227 -1.61 -23.17 -7.70
C ARG A 227 -1.30 -21.69 -7.58
N ILE A 228 -0.84 -21.11 -8.69
CA ILE A 228 -0.43 -19.70 -8.79
C ILE A 228 -1.12 -19.08 -10.00
N PHE A 229 -1.60 -17.86 -9.83
CA PHE A 229 -2.20 -17.04 -10.88
C PHE A 229 -1.36 -15.78 -11.11
N SER A 230 -1.11 -15.42 -12.37
CA SER A 230 -0.29 -14.25 -12.75
C SER A 230 -0.56 -13.81 -14.19
N PRO A 231 -0.66 -12.50 -14.48
CA PRO A 231 -0.75 -11.41 -13.51
C PRO A 231 -2.12 -11.34 -12.83
N VAL A 232 -2.26 -10.54 -11.77
CA VAL A 232 -3.55 -10.33 -11.10
C VAL A 232 -3.84 -8.84 -10.96
N VAL A 233 -5.03 -8.43 -11.38
CA VAL A 233 -5.52 -7.07 -11.26
C VAL A 233 -6.60 -7.02 -10.17
N LEU A 234 -6.39 -6.15 -9.18
CA LEU A 234 -7.35 -5.83 -8.14
C LEU A 234 -8.10 -4.57 -8.53
N THR A 235 -9.43 -4.60 -8.50
CA THR A 235 -10.27 -3.44 -8.81
C THR A 235 -11.39 -3.29 -7.79
N GLY A 236 -11.87 -2.06 -7.59
CA GLY A 236 -13.01 -1.86 -6.71
C GLY A 236 -13.32 -0.40 -6.40
N TYR A 237 -14.26 -0.24 -5.48
CA TYR A 237 -14.60 1.01 -4.81
C TYR A 237 -13.90 1.00 -3.44
N VAL A 238 -13.11 2.02 -3.18
CA VAL A 238 -12.22 2.08 -2.00
C VAL A 238 -12.93 1.80 -0.67
N PRO A 239 -14.06 2.46 -0.34
CA PRO A 239 -14.74 2.19 0.92
C PRO A 239 -15.30 0.76 1.04
N ASP A 240 -15.71 0.15 -0.06
CA ASP A 240 -16.20 -1.24 -0.03
C ASP A 240 -15.06 -2.20 0.31
N LEU A 241 -13.88 -2.00 -0.30
CA LEU A 241 -12.69 -2.77 0.02
C LEU A 241 -12.29 -2.59 1.49
N LEU A 242 -12.12 -1.34 1.95
CA LEU A 242 -11.66 -1.06 3.30
C LEU A 242 -12.67 -1.51 4.38
N LYS A 243 -13.97 -1.43 4.12
CA LYS A 243 -15.02 -1.93 5.02
C LYS A 243 -15.11 -3.45 5.04
N SER A 244 -14.65 -4.13 3.99
CA SER A 244 -14.64 -5.59 3.92
C SER A 244 -13.51 -6.24 4.73
N ILE A 245 -12.58 -5.45 5.29
CA ILE A 245 -11.49 -5.97 6.12
C ILE A 245 -12.06 -6.58 7.40
N THR A 246 -11.82 -7.88 7.58
CA THR A 246 -12.36 -8.68 8.69
C THR A 246 -11.30 -9.23 9.64
N MET A 247 -10.04 -9.30 9.21
CA MET A 247 -8.90 -9.72 10.03
C MET A 247 -7.66 -8.91 9.67
N MET A 248 -6.79 -8.69 10.67
CA MET A 248 -5.52 -7.97 10.52
C MET A 248 -4.47 -8.63 11.42
N SER A 249 -3.30 -8.95 10.88
CA SER A 249 -2.24 -9.63 11.64
C SER A 249 -1.62 -8.75 12.73
N ASP A 250 -0.94 -9.41 13.66
CA ASP A 250 -0.32 -8.76 14.84
C ASP A 250 1.07 -8.15 14.59
N ASN A 251 1.57 -8.21 13.37
CA ASN A 251 2.84 -7.60 12.96
C ASN A 251 2.66 -6.72 11.74
N ILE A 252 3.51 -5.71 11.59
CA ILE A 252 3.56 -4.87 10.40
C ILE A 252 4.94 -4.96 9.73
N GLU A 253 4.94 -4.82 8.42
CA GLU A 253 6.14 -4.60 7.63
C GLU A 253 5.92 -3.41 6.72
N LEU A 254 6.93 -2.55 6.63
CA LEU A 254 6.95 -1.41 5.70
C LEU A 254 8.13 -1.57 4.74
N GLY A 255 7.95 -1.05 3.55
CA GLY A 255 8.98 -0.99 2.52
C GLY A 255 8.82 0.24 1.65
N GLY A 256 9.86 0.64 0.95
CA GLY A 256 9.81 1.84 0.13
C GLY A 256 10.94 1.89 -0.89
N CYS A 257 10.93 0.97 -1.86
CA CYS A 257 11.91 0.98 -2.95
C CYS A 257 11.51 1.84 -4.13
N GLY A 258 10.27 2.33 -4.12
CA GLY A 258 9.71 3.15 -5.16
C GLY A 258 9.79 4.65 -4.89
N ALA A 259 9.21 5.39 -5.81
CA ALA A 259 8.91 6.79 -5.66
C ALA A 259 7.48 7.04 -6.14
N CYS A 260 6.72 7.81 -5.37
CA CYS A 260 5.37 8.19 -5.72
C CYS A 260 5.39 9.42 -6.63
N GLY A 261 4.65 9.39 -7.73
CA GLY A 261 4.49 10.50 -8.65
C GLY A 261 3.19 11.27 -8.41
N LYS A 262 3.22 12.60 -8.60
CA LYS A 262 2.03 13.43 -8.59
C LYS A 262 2.09 14.46 -9.70
N GLY A 263 0.93 14.77 -10.31
CA GLY A 263 0.87 15.73 -11.39
C GLY A 263 1.76 15.35 -12.55
N TYR A 264 2.56 16.29 -13.04
CA TYR A 264 3.45 16.08 -14.17
C TYR A 264 4.89 15.82 -13.68
N LYS A 265 5.20 14.55 -13.36
CA LYS A 265 6.55 14.08 -12.99
C LYS A 265 7.15 14.72 -11.72
N GLU A 266 6.38 14.80 -10.65
CA GLU A 266 6.88 15.20 -9.34
C GLU A 266 7.06 13.94 -8.47
N TRP A 267 8.29 13.41 -8.41
CA TRP A 267 8.62 12.15 -7.74
C TRP A 267 9.17 12.38 -6.34
N VAL A 268 8.61 11.72 -5.35
CA VAL A 268 9.16 11.71 -3.99
C VAL A 268 9.31 10.29 -3.46
N LYS A 269 10.32 10.06 -2.63
CA LYS A 269 10.48 8.79 -1.92
C LYS A 269 9.35 8.63 -0.91
N VAL A 270 8.76 7.45 -0.89
CA VAL A 270 7.70 7.07 0.04
C VAL A 270 7.99 5.69 0.60
N SER A 271 7.38 5.39 1.73
CA SER A 271 7.29 4.03 2.28
C SER A 271 5.85 3.73 2.59
N ASP A 272 5.45 2.52 2.37
CA ASP A 272 4.12 2.04 2.68
C ASP A 272 4.17 0.63 3.26
N GLY A 273 3.09 0.20 3.89
CA GLY A 273 3.02 -1.13 4.49
C GLY A 273 1.84 -1.30 5.43
N GLY A 274 1.94 -2.32 6.25
CA GLY A 274 0.93 -2.66 7.23
C GLY A 274 1.03 -4.12 7.68
N PRO A 275 -0.03 -4.64 8.30
CA PRO A 275 -0.19 -6.07 8.60
C PRO A 275 -0.64 -6.84 7.36
N TYR A 276 -0.67 -8.17 7.46
CA TYR A 276 -1.55 -8.95 6.59
C TYR A 276 -3.00 -8.54 6.86
N ILE A 277 -3.79 -8.40 5.82
CA ILE A 277 -5.23 -8.14 5.93
C ILE A 277 -6.04 -9.20 5.20
N LYS A 278 -7.21 -9.54 5.76
CA LYS A 278 -8.23 -10.36 5.08
C LYS A 278 -9.35 -9.45 4.63
N ALA A 279 -9.64 -9.43 3.33
CA ALA A 279 -10.68 -8.60 2.73
C ALA A 279 -11.38 -9.33 1.58
N THR A 280 -12.54 -8.82 1.16
CA THR A 280 -13.25 -9.27 -0.03
C THR A 280 -12.85 -8.36 -1.20
N ILE A 281 -12.23 -8.94 -2.24
CA ILE A 281 -11.62 -8.18 -3.32
C ILE A 281 -12.07 -8.72 -4.68
N ARG A 282 -12.31 -7.83 -5.62
CA ARG A 282 -12.56 -8.17 -7.02
C ARG A 282 -11.23 -8.28 -7.75
N LEU A 283 -11.00 -9.46 -8.33
CA LEU A 283 -9.79 -9.80 -9.09
C LEU A 283 -10.13 -10.13 -10.54
N GLY A 284 -9.13 -9.99 -11.42
CA GLY A 284 -9.17 -10.40 -12.81
C GLY A 284 -7.81 -10.35 -13.48
#